data_28d86068f8a2a08922077286b97902ab
#
_entry.id   28d86068f8a2a08922077286b97902ab
#
_cell.length_a   1.000
_cell.length_b   1.000
_cell.length_c   1.000
_cell.angle_alpha   90.00
_cell.angle_beta   90.00
_cell.angle_gamma   90.00
#
_symmetry.space_group_name_H-M   'P 1'
#
loop_
_entity.id
_entity.type
_entity.pdbx_description
1 polymer ?
#
loop_
_entity_poly.entity_id
_entity_poly.type
_entity_poly.pdbx_seq_one_letter_code
_entity_poly.pdbx_strand_id
1 'polypeptide(L)'
;MSAKRDYYEVLGVQKNAPQDEIKSQYRKLALKFHPDRNKSPDAAEHFKEISEAYAVLADSEKRKIYDTYGHTGVDGRYSTEDIFRGARVNFEDIFGGFGGGGFDSIFESLFGRGGFGGFGRERGSDLVYETSITLEDVLRGKREEIDLQKDVECENCKGSGCAPGTSMRTCTVCNGQGQVRTSRSSGFSTFITVHPCNTCRGQGKIIERPCSKCKGRGKQKGTKHLSFDIPSGVDTGEYTIKGEGESVDNGINGDLVVRIRVKPHERFKRDGADIFYDANISMIDAVLGKTIVVPTLEGTEKLTVEQGTQPNSIIKLKGKGLPHLGGRGRGDQYVRLVVNIPSKLDKRQKKILEDFRDAFN
;
A
#
# COMPACT_ATOMS: atom_id res chain seq x y z
N MET A 1 37.21 -4.80 19.57
CA MET A 1 35.81 -4.41 19.86
C MET A 1 35.87 -2.97 20.30
N SER A 2 35.31 -2.02 19.52
CA SER A 2 35.23 -0.63 19.94
C SER A 2 34.27 -0.55 21.12
N ALA A 3 34.63 0.14 22.19
CA ALA A 3 33.76 0.35 23.33
C ALA A 3 32.52 1.15 22.87
N LYS A 4 31.31 0.66 23.19
CA LYS A 4 30.07 1.40 22.92
C LYS A 4 30.15 2.78 23.59
N ARG A 5 29.73 3.84 22.88
CA ARG A 5 29.70 5.21 23.43
C ARG A 5 28.59 5.33 24.48
N ASP A 6 28.74 6.24 25.44
CA ASP A 6 27.72 6.52 26.45
C ASP A 6 26.41 7.01 25.76
N TYR A 7 25.27 6.45 26.14
CA TYR A 7 23.96 6.78 25.51
C TYR A 7 23.56 8.24 25.68
N TYR A 8 23.97 8.89 26.79
CA TYR A 8 23.73 10.31 26.98
C TYR A 8 24.59 11.16 26.02
N GLU A 9 25.85 10.74 25.81
CA GLU A 9 26.72 11.37 24.81
C GLU A 9 26.23 11.17 23.38
N VAL A 10 25.70 9.98 23.05
CA VAL A 10 25.14 9.66 21.74
C VAL A 10 23.95 10.56 21.43
N LEU A 11 23.08 10.83 22.39
CA LEU A 11 21.95 11.74 22.23
C LEU A 11 22.30 13.22 22.45
N GLY A 12 23.50 13.52 22.96
CA GLY A 12 23.94 14.90 23.27
C GLY A 12 23.16 15.54 24.41
N VAL A 13 22.77 14.76 25.43
CA VAL A 13 22.03 15.21 26.61
C VAL A 13 22.79 14.92 27.90
N GLN A 14 22.44 15.62 28.98
CA GLN A 14 23.05 15.37 30.29
C GLN A 14 22.41 14.15 30.98
N LYS A 15 23.12 13.50 31.90
CA LYS A 15 22.67 12.32 32.64
C LYS A 15 21.35 12.54 33.43
N ASN A 16 21.11 13.78 33.83
CA ASN A 16 19.90 14.20 34.56
C ASN A 16 18.81 14.77 33.66
N ALA A 17 18.93 14.68 32.33
CA ALA A 17 17.98 15.22 31.38
C ALA A 17 16.57 14.64 31.58
N PRO A 18 15.53 15.49 31.53
CA PRO A 18 14.13 15.02 31.59
C PRO A 18 13.76 14.26 30.30
N GLN A 19 12.72 13.46 30.39
CA GLN A 19 12.25 12.60 29.28
C GLN A 19 11.91 13.40 28.02
N ASP A 20 11.34 14.60 28.18
CA ASP A 20 10.97 15.46 27.05
C ASP A 20 12.19 15.98 26.29
N GLU A 21 13.29 16.25 27.01
CA GLU A 21 14.54 16.67 26.40
C GLU A 21 15.18 15.51 25.61
N ILE A 22 15.22 14.31 26.19
CA ILE A 22 15.69 13.09 25.53
C ILE A 22 14.88 12.85 24.23
N LYS A 23 13.55 12.97 24.31
CA LYS A 23 12.64 12.81 23.16
C LYS A 23 12.89 13.87 22.08
N SER A 24 13.10 15.12 22.48
CA SER A 24 13.35 16.25 21.58
C SER A 24 14.69 16.10 20.83
N GLN A 25 15.76 15.74 21.53
CA GLN A 25 17.07 15.54 20.94
C GLN A 25 17.11 14.33 20.02
N TYR A 26 16.45 13.23 20.41
CA TYR A 26 16.29 12.09 19.55
C TYR A 26 15.62 12.46 18.21
N ARG A 27 14.50 13.22 18.24
CA ARG A 27 13.81 13.69 17.03
C ARG A 27 14.75 14.46 16.09
N LYS A 28 15.55 15.37 16.62
CA LYS A 28 16.50 16.17 15.84
C LYS A 28 17.56 15.30 15.18
N LEU A 29 18.14 14.38 15.93
CA LEU A 29 19.18 13.48 15.44
C LEU A 29 18.63 12.45 14.45
N ALA A 30 17.45 11.89 14.69
CA ALA A 30 16.80 10.96 13.79
C ALA A 30 16.48 11.59 12.43
N LEU A 31 16.03 12.84 12.40
CA LEU A 31 15.81 13.59 11.15
C LEU A 31 17.15 13.91 10.43
N LYS A 32 18.22 14.17 11.16
CA LYS A 32 19.54 14.47 10.59
C LYS A 32 20.20 13.23 9.98
N PHE A 33 20.06 12.08 10.60
CA PHE A 33 20.68 10.82 10.18
C PHE A 33 19.70 9.87 9.51
N HIS A 34 18.52 10.36 9.07
CA HIS A 34 17.55 9.54 8.37
C HIS A 34 18.12 9.00 7.06
N PRO A 35 18.08 7.68 6.81
CA PRO A 35 18.74 7.07 5.64
C PRO A 35 18.17 7.55 4.29
N ASP A 36 16.90 7.96 4.24
CA ASP A 36 16.32 8.52 3.00
C ASP A 36 16.78 9.96 2.73
N ARG A 37 17.18 10.70 3.76
CA ARG A 37 17.60 12.11 3.63
C ARG A 37 19.13 12.29 3.68
N ASN A 38 19.82 11.39 4.35
CA ASN A 38 21.27 11.42 4.50
C ASN A 38 21.89 10.16 3.88
N LYS A 39 22.52 10.31 2.73
CA LYS A 39 23.16 9.24 1.96
C LYS A 39 24.64 8.99 2.39
N SER A 40 25.09 9.56 3.50
CA SER A 40 26.41 9.29 4.03
C SER A 40 26.52 7.81 4.44
N PRO A 41 27.63 7.12 4.17
CA PRO A 41 27.83 5.72 4.56
C PRO A 41 27.70 5.49 6.07
N ASP A 42 28.01 6.49 6.89
CA ASP A 42 27.95 6.41 8.35
C ASP A 42 26.55 6.74 8.92
N ALA A 43 25.62 7.25 8.09
CA ALA A 43 24.30 7.67 8.54
C ALA A 43 23.48 6.54 9.16
N ALA A 44 23.56 5.35 8.57
CA ALA A 44 22.84 4.17 9.05
C ALA A 44 23.38 3.69 10.41
N GLU A 45 24.69 3.75 10.61
CA GLU A 45 25.34 3.36 11.87
C GLU A 45 25.00 4.35 12.99
N HIS A 46 25.10 5.64 12.72
CA HIS A 46 24.67 6.68 13.65
C HIS A 46 23.19 6.60 13.98
N PHE A 47 22.33 6.34 12.99
CA PHE A 47 20.91 6.16 13.23
C PHE A 47 20.61 4.98 14.15
N LYS A 48 21.36 3.89 14.01
CA LYS A 48 21.27 2.71 14.88
C LYS A 48 21.67 3.05 16.31
N GLU A 49 22.80 3.72 16.49
CA GLU A 49 23.29 4.12 17.82
C GLU A 49 22.31 5.05 18.56
N ILE A 50 21.79 6.09 17.89
CA ILE A 50 20.83 7.02 18.51
C ILE A 50 19.49 6.35 18.82
N SER A 51 19.06 5.38 18.00
CA SER A 51 17.83 4.63 18.24
C SER A 51 17.96 3.68 19.44
N GLU A 52 19.09 3.00 19.57
CA GLU A 52 19.40 2.16 20.75
C GLU A 52 19.49 3.00 22.02
N ALA A 53 20.20 4.12 21.98
CA ALA A 53 20.32 5.04 23.11
C ALA A 53 18.94 5.57 23.57
N TYR A 54 18.10 5.96 22.61
CA TYR A 54 16.73 6.42 22.92
C TYR A 54 15.88 5.30 23.52
N ALA A 55 15.92 4.10 22.95
CA ALA A 55 15.12 2.96 23.43
C ALA A 55 15.42 2.58 24.89
N VAL A 56 16.67 2.79 25.33
CA VAL A 56 17.06 2.56 26.71
C VAL A 56 16.72 3.75 27.62
N LEU A 57 17.02 4.98 27.18
CA LEU A 57 16.84 6.16 28.04
C LEU A 57 15.39 6.65 28.14
N ALA A 58 14.53 6.29 27.17
CA ALA A 58 13.12 6.61 27.18
C ALA A 58 12.28 5.75 28.14
N ASP A 59 12.78 4.56 28.48
CA ASP A 59 12.14 3.66 29.44
C ASP A 59 12.75 3.86 30.83
N SER A 60 11.91 4.16 31.82
CA SER A 60 12.36 4.47 33.16
C SER A 60 13.06 3.32 33.87
N GLU A 61 12.70 2.06 33.58
CA GLU A 61 13.34 0.88 34.16
C GLU A 61 14.69 0.60 33.52
N LYS A 62 14.73 0.64 32.20
CA LYS A 62 15.96 0.43 31.44
C LYS A 62 16.99 1.53 31.73
N ARG A 63 16.55 2.79 31.81
CA ARG A 63 17.38 3.92 32.20
C ARG A 63 18.02 3.72 33.58
N LYS A 64 17.26 3.31 34.59
CA LYS A 64 17.79 3.01 35.94
C LYS A 64 18.84 1.90 35.91
N ILE A 65 18.64 0.86 35.12
CA ILE A 65 19.61 -0.22 34.96
C ILE A 65 20.85 0.28 34.26
N TYR A 66 20.70 1.08 33.22
CA TYR A 66 21.81 1.70 32.51
C TYR A 66 22.63 2.65 33.43
N ASP A 67 21.95 3.48 34.18
CA ASP A 67 22.57 4.42 35.12
C ASP A 67 23.39 3.71 36.25
N THR A 68 22.93 2.50 36.61
CA THR A 68 23.59 1.73 37.69
C THR A 68 24.69 0.82 37.18
N TYR A 69 24.50 0.14 36.06
CA TYR A 69 25.36 -0.93 35.58
C TYR A 69 26.00 -0.70 34.20
N GLY A 70 25.66 0.43 33.53
CA GLY A 70 26.13 0.76 32.19
C GLY A 70 25.58 -0.21 31.12
N HIS A 71 26.30 -0.29 30.01
CA HIS A 71 25.95 -1.18 28.90
C HIS A 71 25.83 -2.65 29.30
N THR A 72 26.73 -3.12 30.17
CA THR A 72 26.75 -4.51 30.66
C THR A 72 25.46 -4.89 31.41
N GLY A 73 24.85 -3.93 32.12
CA GLY A 73 23.59 -4.16 32.82
C GLY A 73 22.41 -4.30 31.89
N VAL A 74 22.38 -3.53 30.81
CA VAL A 74 21.35 -3.59 29.82
C VAL A 74 21.51 -4.82 28.93
N ASP A 75 22.70 -5.05 28.37
CA ASP A 75 23.01 -6.17 27.47
C ASP A 75 22.88 -7.54 28.19
N GLY A 76 23.06 -7.60 29.51
CA GLY A 76 22.90 -8.83 30.29
C GLY A 76 21.45 -9.17 30.67
N ARG A 77 20.51 -8.21 30.61
CA ARG A 77 19.11 -8.39 31.04
C ARG A 77 18.13 -8.33 29.91
N TYR A 78 18.42 -7.59 28.86
CA TYR A 78 17.52 -7.36 27.73
C TYR A 78 18.17 -7.82 26.43
N SER A 79 17.42 -8.57 25.63
CA SER A 79 17.78 -8.78 24.23
C SER A 79 17.59 -7.49 23.44
N THR A 80 18.21 -7.39 22.27
CA THR A 80 18.01 -6.23 21.37
C THR A 80 16.52 -6.01 21.09
N GLU A 81 15.73 -7.08 20.93
CA GLU A 81 14.28 -7.01 20.75
C GLU A 81 13.56 -6.44 21.99
N ASP A 82 13.96 -6.82 23.19
CA ASP A 82 13.34 -6.31 24.42
C ASP A 82 13.69 -4.84 24.66
N ILE A 83 14.87 -4.40 24.20
CA ILE A 83 15.27 -2.99 24.26
C ILE A 83 14.28 -2.15 23.43
N PHE A 84 13.92 -2.59 22.23
CA PHE A 84 13.06 -1.85 21.32
C PHE A 84 11.55 -2.10 21.51
N ARG A 85 11.13 -3.16 22.20
CA ARG A 85 9.71 -3.52 22.38
C ARG A 85 8.90 -2.42 23.06
N GLY A 86 9.45 -1.75 24.10
CA GLY A 86 8.79 -0.62 24.77
C GLY A 86 8.90 0.71 23.99
N ALA A 87 9.95 0.85 23.19
CA ALA A 87 10.19 2.06 22.41
C ALA A 87 9.30 2.16 21.15
N ARG A 88 8.79 1.04 20.63
CA ARG A 88 7.94 1.01 19.42
C ARG A 88 6.71 1.92 19.55
N VAL A 89 6.03 1.87 20.69
CA VAL A 89 4.87 2.74 20.97
C VAL A 89 5.26 4.22 20.99
N ASN A 90 6.46 4.54 21.48
CA ASN A 90 6.96 5.92 21.56
C ASN A 90 7.46 6.43 20.19
N PHE A 91 7.89 5.54 19.27
CA PHE A 91 8.32 5.94 17.92
C PHE A 91 7.13 6.39 17.07
N GLU A 92 5.99 5.68 17.13
CA GLU A 92 4.77 6.10 16.42
C GLU A 92 4.27 7.48 16.88
N ASP A 93 4.29 7.74 18.19
CA ASP A 93 3.92 9.04 18.76
C ASP A 93 4.89 10.17 18.37
N ILE A 94 6.15 9.83 18.09
CA ILE A 94 7.17 10.80 17.71
C ILE A 94 7.07 11.21 16.25
N PHE A 95 6.72 10.28 15.35
CA PHE A 95 6.72 10.46 13.89
C PHE A 95 5.34 10.38 13.24
N GLY A 96 4.28 10.02 13.96
CA GLY A 96 2.91 9.89 13.46
C GLY A 96 2.29 11.17 12.87
N GLY A 97 2.95 12.32 13.02
CA GLY A 97 2.55 13.58 12.39
C GLY A 97 3.28 13.92 11.08
N PHE A 98 4.20 13.08 10.61
CA PHE A 98 5.06 13.39 9.47
C PHE A 98 4.99 12.27 8.41
N GLY A 99 3.86 12.15 7.70
CA GLY A 99 3.71 11.33 6.50
C GLY A 99 3.99 9.85 6.72
N GLY A 100 3.06 9.14 7.34
CA GLY A 100 3.19 7.74 7.69
C GLY A 100 3.49 6.82 6.51
N GLY A 101 4.46 5.95 6.66
CA GLY A 101 4.71 4.80 5.79
C GLY A 101 6.17 4.40 5.60
N GLY A 102 7.13 5.32 5.77
CA GLY A 102 8.54 5.03 5.49
C GLY A 102 9.34 4.49 6.67
N PHE A 103 8.91 4.75 7.90
CA PHE A 103 9.72 4.45 9.08
C PHE A 103 9.68 2.99 9.50
N ASP A 104 8.52 2.34 9.39
CA ASP A 104 8.37 0.91 9.70
C ASP A 104 9.20 0.05 8.75
N SER A 105 9.22 0.38 7.46
CA SER A 105 10.00 -0.36 6.45
C SER A 105 11.52 -0.18 6.64
N ILE A 106 11.97 1.00 7.09
CA ILE A 106 13.39 1.28 7.34
C ILE A 106 13.85 0.64 8.65
N PHE A 107 13.02 0.72 9.68
CA PHE A 107 13.28 0.07 10.95
C PHE A 107 13.34 -1.46 10.78
N GLU A 108 12.41 -2.04 10.02
CA GLU A 108 12.39 -3.46 9.69
C GLU A 108 13.58 -3.87 8.80
N SER A 109 13.99 -3.03 7.85
CA SER A 109 15.16 -3.25 7.01
C SER A 109 16.47 -3.19 7.79
N LEU A 110 16.60 -2.28 8.76
CA LEU A 110 17.83 -2.04 9.50
C LEU A 110 17.98 -2.98 10.70
N PHE A 111 16.86 -3.33 11.36
CA PHE A 111 16.82 -4.18 12.55
C PHE A 111 16.22 -5.57 12.29
N GLY A 112 15.47 -5.77 11.19
CA GLY A 112 14.83 -7.04 10.83
C GLY A 112 15.66 -7.96 9.93
N ARG A 113 16.63 -7.44 9.15
CA ARG A 113 17.34 -8.19 8.12
C ARG A 113 18.75 -8.65 8.46
N GLY A 114 19.26 -8.30 9.63
CA GLY A 114 20.64 -8.58 10.07
C GLY A 114 20.73 -9.49 11.29
N GLY A 115 20.31 -10.75 11.20
CA GLY A 115 20.91 -11.81 12.02
C GLY A 115 20.27 -12.15 13.35
N PHE A 116 18.99 -11.87 13.58
CA PHE A 116 18.26 -12.54 14.67
C PHE A 116 17.00 -13.17 14.10
N GLY A 117 16.97 -14.51 14.10
CA GLY A 117 15.80 -15.31 13.75
C GLY A 117 14.60 -14.95 14.63
N GLY A 118 14.00 -13.81 14.36
CA GLY A 118 12.72 -13.45 14.90
C GLY A 118 11.71 -14.40 14.28
N PHE A 119 10.85 -14.99 15.09
CA PHE A 119 9.60 -15.62 14.65
C PHE A 119 8.72 -14.55 13.98
N GLY A 120 9.13 -14.11 12.78
CA GLY A 120 8.25 -13.36 11.90
C GLY A 120 7.04 -14.24 11.67
N ARG A 121 5.85 -13.77 12.02
CA ARG A 121 4.61 -14.44 11.61
C ARG A 121 4.71 -14.62 10.11
N GLU A 122 4.62 -15.85 9.64
CA GLU A 122 4.58 -16.12 8.20
C GLU A 122 3.49 -15.25 7.58
N ARG A 123 3.82 -14.57 6.49
CA ARG A 123 2.85 -13.81 5.71
C ARG A 123 2.45 -14.63 4.49
N GLY A 124 1.16 -14.70 4.24
CA GLY A 124 0.60 -15.30 3.05
C GLY A 124 1.02 -14.53 1.79
N SER A 125 1.03 -15.23 0.66
CA SER A 125 1.29 -14.62 -0.63
C SER A 125 0.15 -13.68 -1.02
N ASP A 126 0.50 -12.59 -1.69
CA ASP A 126 -0.50 -11.68 -2.24
C ASP A 126 -1.13 -12.31 -3.49
N LEU A 127 -2.44 -12.10 -3.66
CA LEU A 127 -3.19 -12.49 -4.86
C LEU A 127 -3.32 -11.29 -5.78
N VAL A 128 -3.24 -11.53 -7.10
CA VAL A 128 -3.41 -10.48 -8.11
C VAL A 128 -4.69 -10.76 -8.89
N TYR A 129 -5.58 -9.76 -8.94
CA TYR A 129 -6.77 -9.78 -9.77
C TYR A 129 -6.73 -8.64 -10.77
N GLU A 130 -6.88 -8.94 -12.06
CA GLU A 130 -6.88 -7.94 -13.12
C GLU A 130 -8.31 -7.71 -13.63
N THR A 131 -8.72 -6.45 -13.67
CA THR A 131 -10.00 -6.04 -14.24
C THR A 131 -9.84 -4.86 -15.20
N SER A 132 -10.77 -4.77 -16.15
CA SER A 132 -10.81 -3.68 -17.12
C SER A 132 -12.15 -2.96 -17.01
N ILE A 133 -12.12 -1.65 -16.86
CA ILE A 133 -13.29 -0.79 -16.72
C ILE A 133 -13.39 0.21 -17.88
N THR A 134 -14.58 0.74 -18.12
CA THR A 134 -14.83 1.78 -19.13
C THR A 134 -14.76 3.18 -18.53
N LEU A 135 -14.79 4.24 -19.37
CA LEU A 135 -14.86 5.62 -18.87
C LEU A 135 -16.17 5.92 -18.14
N GLU A 136 -17.26 5.26 -18.53
CA GLU A 136 -18.55 5.34 -17.85
C GLU A 136 -18.50 4.73 -16.45
N ASP A 137 -17.76 3.62 -16.29
CA ASP A 137 -17.51 3.01 -14.98
C ASP A 137 -16.69 3.94 -14.11
N VAL A 138 -15.66 4.61 -14.68
CA VAL A 138 -14.87 5.61 -13.98
C VAL A 138 -15.71 6.81 -13.54
N LEU A 139 -16.69 7.19 -14.37
CA LEU A 139 -17.59 8.30 -14.05
C LEU A 139 -18.48 8.00 -12.84
N ARG A 140 -19.05 6.82 -12.79
CA ARG A 140 -20.08 6.44 -11.81
C ARG A 140 -19.53 5.69 -10.61
N GLY A 141 -18.36 5.08 -10.75
CA GLY A 141 -17.91 4.00 -9.90
C GLY A 141 -18.55 2.67 -10.31
N LYS A 142 -17.95 1.57 -9.89
CA LYS A 142 -18.42 0.23 -10.22
C LYS A 142 -18.26 -0.69 -9.01
N ARG A 143 -19.29 -1.48 -8.72
CA ARG A 143 -19.18 -2.61 -7.81
C ARG A 143 -18.71 -3.82 -8.59
N GLU A 144 -17.61 -4.42 -8.14
CA GLU A 144 -17.02 -5.62 -8.72
C GLU A 144 -17.23 -6.80 -7.77
N GLU A 145 -17.63 -7.93 -8.32
CA GLU A 145 -17.81 -9.18 -7.58
C GLU A 145 -16.90 -10.22 -8.21
N ILE A 146 -16.08 -10.86 -7.39
CA ILE A 146 -15.08 -11.82 -7.85
C ILE A 146 -15.10 -13.09 -7.01
N ASP A 147 -14.70 -14.17 -7.65
CA ASP A 147 -14.55 -15.47 -7.04
C ASP A 147 -13.07 -15.82 -6.94
N LEU A 148 -12.54 -15.78 -5.74
CA LEU A 148 -11.14 -16.10 -5.46
C LEU A 148 -10.99 -17.56 -5.04
N GLN A 149 -10.16 -18.29 -5.77
CA GLN A 149 -9.74 -19.64 -5.37
C GLN A 149 -8.62 -19.51 -4.35
N LYS A 150 -8.94 -19.73 -3.08
CA LYS A 150 -7.96 -19.67 -1.99
C LYS A 150 -8.25 -20.67 -0.89
N ASP A 151 -7.31 -20.81 0.03
CA ASP A 151 -7.55 -21.61 1.22
C ASP A 151 -8.59 -20.91 2.11
N VAL A 152 -9.75 -21.54 2.27
CA VAL A 152 -10.86 -21.09 3.13
C VAL A 152 -10.95 -21.97 4.37
N GLU A 153 -11.55 -21.46 5.43
CA GLU A 153 -11.80 -22.26 6.62
C GLU A 153 -12.62 -23.51 6.31
N CYS A 154 -12.20 -24.62 6.86
CA CYS A 154 -12.91 -25.86 6.67
C CYS A 154 -14.27 -25.82 7.37
N GLU A 155 -15.36 -25.91 6.63
CA GLU A 155 -16.73 -25.86 7.13
C GLU A 155 -17.01 -26.87 8.25
N ASN A 156 -16.36 -28.03 8.18
CA ASN A 156 -16.60 -29.14 9.11
C ASN A 156 -15.97 -28.90 10.49
N CYS A 157 -14.79 -28.27 10.54
CA CYS A 157 -14.08 -28.04 11.80
C CYS A 157 -13.92 -26.56 12.15
N LYS A 158 -14.40 -25.65 11.32
CA LYS A 158 -14.34 -24.19 11.51
C LYS A 158 -12.93 -23.74 11.91
N GLY A 159 -11.94 -24.12 11.11
CA GLY A 159 -10.55 -23.74 11.31
C GLY A 159 -9.76 -24.56 12.35
N SER A 160 -10.41 -25.32 13.24
CA SER A 160 -9.73 -26.02 14.33
C SER A 160 -8.86 -27.21 13.88
N GLY A 161 -9.08 -27.75 12.71
CA GLY A 161 -8.40 -28.97 12.25
C GLY A 161 -8.84 -30.28 12.96
N CYS A 162 -9.64 -30.17 14.02
CA CYS A 162 -10.10 -31.33 14.81
C CYS A 162 -11.40 -31.92 14.25
N ALA A 163 -11.62 -33.19 14.44
CA ALA A 163 -12.92 -33.79 14.17
C ALA A 163 -14.01 -33.13 15.04
N PRO A 164 -15.26 -32.99 14.54
CA PRO A 164 -16.34 -32.41 15.33
C PRO A 164 -16.48 -33.09 16.69
N GLY A 165 -16.63 -32.31 17.77
CA GLY A 165 -16.72 -32.81 19.14
C GLY A 165 -15.38 -33.15 19.79
N THR A 166 -14.25 -32.91 19.11
CA THR A 166 -12.91 -33.10 19.68
C THR A 166 -12.15 -31.76 19.74
N SER A 167 -11.18 -31.64 20.63
CA SER A 167 -10.36 -30.44 20.82
C SER A 167 -8.87 -30.77 20.70
N MET A 168 -8.06 -29.70 20.51
CA MET A 168 -6.62 -29.81 20.59
C MET A 168 -6.19 -30.05 22.05
N ARG A 169 -5.21 -30.90 22.25
CA ARG A 169 -4.55 -31.10 23.56
C ARG A 169 -3.19 -30.42 23.56
N THR A 170 -2.79 -29.93 24.73
CA THR A 170 -1.44 -29.39 24.94
C THR A 170 -0.42 -30.52 24.71
N CYS A 171 0.62 -30.23 23.95
CA CYS A 171 1.71 -31.18 23.71
C CYS A 171 2.44 -31.50 25.02
N THR A 172 2.45 -32.73 25.45
CA THR A 172 3.09 -33.17 26.69
C THR A 172 4.61 -33.16 26.62
N VAL A 173 5.18 -33.23 25.42
CA VAL A 173 6.65 -33.24 25.22
C VAL A 173 7.26 -31.85 25.41
N CYS A 174 6.59 -30.81 24.95
CA CYS A 174 7.05 -29.43 25.11
C CYS A 174 6.19 -28.59 26.07
N ASN A 175 5.22 -29.22 26.74
CA ASN A 175 4.31 -28.53 27.66
C ASN A 175 3.63 -27.28 27.07
N GLY A 176 3.30 -27.33 25.78
CA GLY A 176 2.68 -26.23 25.08
C GLY A 176 3.65 -25.18 24.49
N GLN A 177 4.93 -25.27 24.77
CA GLN A 177 5.92 -24.27 24.33
C GLN A 177 6.26 -24.35 22.83
N GLY A 178 5.94 -25.45 22.16
CA GLY A 178 6.27 -25.68 20.75
C GLY A 178 7.75 -26.00 20.49
N GLN A 179 8.61 -25.82 21.50
CA GLN A 179 10.06 -25.96 21.39
C GLN A 179 10.60 -26.85 22.50
N VAL A 180 11.69 -27.54 22.21
CA VAL A 180 12.42 -28.37 23.17
C VAL A 180 13.83 -27.83 23.29
N ARG A 181 14.29 -27.61 24.53
CA ARG A 181 15.64 -27.13 24.82
C ARG A 181 16.52 -28.35 25.16
N THR A 182 17.61 -28.51 24.44
CA THR A 182 18.61 -29.52 24.71
C THR A 182 19.88 -28.83 25.19
N SER A 183 20.30 -29.13 26.40
CA SER A 183 21.60 -28.64 26.95
C SER A 183 22.66 -29.70 26.79
N ARG A 184 23.78 -29.34 26.21
CA ARG A 184 25.00 -30.16 26.18
C ARG A 184 26.09 -29.43 26.93
N SER A 185 26.61 -30.06 27.97
CA SER A 185 27.76 -29.57 28.71
C SER A 185 29.02 -30.20 28.13
N SER A 186 30.00 -29.38 27.76
CA SER A 186 31.33 -29.81 27.34
C SER A 186 32.36 -29.01 28.15
N GLY A 187 32.90 -29.62 29.20
CA GLY A 187 33.85 -28.97 30.10
C GLY A 187 33.24 -27.78 30.83
N PHE A 188 33.80 -26.60 30.64
CA PHE A 188 33.37 -25.37 31.31
C PHE A 188 32.29 -24.60 30.57
N SER A 189 31.75 -25.11 29.45
CA SER A 189 30.73 -24.42 28.64
C SER A 189 29.48 -25.28 28.50
N THR A 190 28.30 -24.66 28.72
CA THR A 190 27.01 -25.29 28.49
C THR A 190 26.39 -24.67 27.26
N PHE A 191 26.15 -25.46 26.21
CA PHE A 191 25.47 -25.04 24.99
C PHE A 191 24.00 -25.43 25.12
N ILE A 192 23.11 -24.44 25.04
CA ILE A 192 21.65 -24.63 24.98
C ILE A 192 21.23 -24.50 23.53
N THR A 193 20.72 -25.59 22.97
CA THR A 193 20.17 -25.57 21.62
C THR A 193 18.64 -25.71 21.72
N VAL A 194 17.93 -24.82 21.04
CA VAL A 194 16.46 -24.82 20.98
C VAL A 194 16.03 -25.37 19.63
N HIS A 195 15.22 -26.41 19.65
CA HIS A 195 14.67 -27.03 18.43
C HIS A 195 13.14 -27.01 18.47
N PRO A 196 12.46 -26.91 17.30
CA PRO A 196 11.02 -27.14 17.23
C PRO A 196 10.70 -28.55 17.81
N CYS A 197 9.64 -28.64 18.58
CA CYS A 197 9.19 -29.92 19.12
C CYS A 197 8.73 -30.85 17.98
N ASN A 198 9.39 -31.98 17.81
CA ASN A 198 9.10 -32.95 16.73
C ASN A 198 7.68 -33.54 16.83
N THR A 199 7.12 -33.64 18.04
CA THR A 199 5.80 -34.23 18.27
C THR A 199 4.68 -33.31 17.81
N CYS A 200 4.76 -32.00 18.11
CA CYS A 200 3.77 -31.03 17.71
C CYS A 200 4.23 -30.13 16.54
N ARG A 201 5.43 -30.36 16.00
CA ARG A 201 6.03 -29.61 14.90
C ARG A 201 6.03 -28.08 15.12
N GLY A 202 6.30 -27.68 16.36
CA GLY A 202 6.33 -26.27 16.73
C GLY A 202 5.01 -25.67 17.20
N GLN A 203 3.88 -26.36 17.03
CA GLN A 203 2.54 -25.82 17.32
C GLN A 203 2.18 -25.77 18.82
N GLY A 204 2.91 -26.47 19.67
CA GLY A 204 2.60 -26.58 21.11
C GLY A 204 1.36 -27.42 21.44
N LYS A 205 0.52 -27.74 20.47
CA LYS A 205 -0.74 -28.48 20.58
C LYS A 205 -0.75 -29.69 19.65
N ILE A 206 -1.53 -30.69 19.98
CA ILE A 206 -1.67 -31.95 19.21
C ILE A 206 -3.15 -32.19 18.93
N ILE A 207 -3.47 -32.49 17.67
CA ILE A 207 -4.80 -32.91 17.23
C ILE A 207 -4.93 -34.42 17.46
N GLU A 208 -5.82 -34.85 18.37
CA GLU A 208 -6.04 -36.28 18.62
C GLU A 208 -6.77 -36.97 17.47
N ARG A 209 -7.83 -36.32 17.00
CA ARG A 209 -8.62 -36.80 15.86
C ARG A 209 -8.68 -35.74 14.79
N PRO A 210 -7.92 -35.91 13.69
CA PRO A 210 -7.95 -34.92 12.61
C PRO A 210 -9.31 -34.91 11.91
N CYS A 211 -9.76 -33.76 11.52
CA CYS A 211 -10.96 -33.57 10.71
C CYS A 211 -10.84 -34.36 9.40
N SER A 212 -11.87 -35.13 9.08
CA SER A 212 -11.89 -35.97 7.88
C SER A 212 -11.83 -35.18 6.56
N LYS A 213 -12.45 -33.99 6.52
CA LYS A 213 -12.44 -33.12 5.33
C LYS A 213 -11.08 -32.46 5.08
N CYS A 214 -10.50 -31.77 6.06
CA CYS A 214 -9.26 -31.04 5.89
C CYS A 214 -7.99 -31.79 6.34
N LYS A 215 -8.13 -33.01 6.87
CA LYS A 215 -7.03 -33.89 7.35
C LYS A 215 -6.13 -33.20 8.37
N GLY A 216 -6.72 -32.39 9.26
CA GLY A 216 -6.00 -31.68 10.33
C GLY A 216 -5.50 -30.29 9.95
N ARG A 217 -5.61 -29.87 8.69
CA ARG A 217 -5.10 -28.55 8.25
C ARG A 217 -5.96 -27.37 8.69
N GLY A 218 -7.21 -27.59 9.10
CA GLY A 218 -8.14 -26.49 9.43
C GLY A 218 -8.70 -25.74 8.22
N LYS A 219 -8.06 -25.86 7.06
CA LYS A 219 -8.38 -25.16 5.82
C LYS A 219 -8.55 -26.13 4.66
N GLN A 220 -9.29 -25.72 3.65
CA GLN A 220 -9.47 -26.46 2.40
C GLN A 220 -9.50 -25.47 1.23
N LYS A 221 -9.10 -25.93 0.06
CA LYS A 221 -9.27 -25.12 -1.15
C LYS A 221 -10.75 -24.91 -1.42
N GLY A 222 -11.13 -23.65 -1.59
CA GLY A 222 -12.50 -23.27 -1.82
C GLY A 222 -12.57 -21.93 -2.56
N THR A 223 -13.77 -21.55 -2.93
CA THR A 223 -14.04 -20.28 -3.58
C THR A 223 -14.53 -19.29 -2.52
N LYS A 224 -13.83 -18.16 -2.38
CA LYS A 224 -14.31 -17.03 -1.59
C LYS A 224 -14.92 -16.00 -2.51
N HIS A 225 -16.21 -15.72 -2.34
CA HIS A 225 -16.88 -14.62 -3.01
C HIS A 225 -16.50 -13.31 -2.31
N LEU A 226 -15.96 -12.37 -3.07
CA LEU A 226 -15.57 -11.06 -2.56
C LEU A 226 -16.22 -9.99 -3.43
N SER A 227 -16.84 -8.99 -2.79
CA SER A 227 -17.34 -7.81 -3.47
C SER A 227 -16.61 -6.58 -2.94
N PHE A 228 -16.21 -5.69 -3.85
CA PHE A 228 -15.57 -4.43 -3.51
C PHE A 228 -16.02 -3.33 -4.47
N ASP A 229 -15.99 -2.09 -4.00
CA ASP A 229 -16.40 -0.95 -4.78
C ASP A 229 -15.16 -0.27 -5.39
N ILE A 230 -15.19 -0.09 -6.72
CA ILE A 230 -14.23 0.72 -7.46
C ILE A 230 -14.75 2.16 -7.40
N PRO A 231 -14.05 3.09 -6.76
CA PRO A 231 -14.53 4.45 -6.61
C PRO A 231 -14.56 5.19 -7.95
N SER A 232 -15.44 6.19 -8.06
CA SER A 232 -15.44 7.08 -9.22
C SER A 232 -14.13 7.89 -9.29
N GLY A 233 -13.72 8.23 -10.51
CA GLY A 233 -12.46 8.96 -10.74
C GLY A 233 -11.19 8.10 -10.70
N VAL A 234 -11.32 6.78 -10.51
CA VAL A 234 -10.18 5.86 -10.48
C VAL A 234 -9.36 5.95 -11.77
N ASP A 235 -8.04 5.74 -11.66
CA ASP A 235 -7.15 5.65 -12.82
C ASP A 235 -6.61 4.23 -12.99
N THR A 236 -5.93 4.00 -14.12
CA THR A 236 -5.17 2.76 -14.32
C THR A 236 -4.10 2.65 -13.25
N GLY A 237 -4.07 1.54 -12.51
CA GLY A 237 -3.13 1.34 -11.43
C GLY A 237 -3.43 0.11 -10.59
N GLU A 238 -2.69 -0.03 -9.51
CA GLU A 238 -2.82 -1.13 -8.55
C GLU A 238 -3.41 -0.62 -7.25
N TYR A 239 -4.42 -1.33 -6.76
CA TYR A 239 -5.16 -1.02 -5.54
C TYR A 239 -5.14 -2.25 -4.63
N THR A 240 -4.82 -2.05 -3.36
CA THR A 240 -4.63 -3.17 -2.43
C THR A 240 -5.79 -3.28 -1.46
N ILE A 241 -6.37 -4.49 -1.38
CA ILE A 241 -7.37 -4.86 -0.36
C ILE A 241 -6.64 -5.73 0.67
N LYS A 242 -6.46 -5.19 1.87
CA LYS A 242 -5.68 -5.83 2.93
C LYS A 242 -6.32 -7.12 3.45
N GLY A 243 -5.48 -8.15 3.65
CA GLY A 243 -5.87 -9.43 4.27
C GLY A 243 -6.70 -10.35 3.39
N GLU A 244 -6.92 -10.01 2.11
CA GLU A 244 -7.70 -10.81 1.17
C GLU A 244 -6.84 -11.69 0.24
N GLY A 245 -5.52 -11.76 0.45
CA GLY A 245 -4.61 -12.70 -0.19
C GLY A 245 -4.70 -14.13 0.37
N GLU A 246 -3.66 -14.92 0.13
CA GLU A 246 -3.54 -16.27 0.67
C GLU A 246 -3.45 -16.27 2.19
N SER A 247 -4.12 -17.24 2.82
CA SER A 247 -4.13 -17.35 4.27
C SER A 247 -3.06 -18.31 4.76
N VAL A 248 -2.32 -17.92 5.80
CA VAL A 248 -1.28 -18.70 6.45
C VAL A 248 -1.72 -19.10 7.85
N ASP A 249 -1.26 -20.28 8.31
CA ASP A 249 -1.56 -20.78 9.65
C ASP A 249 -0.73 -20.03 10.69
N ASN A 250 -1.40 -19.41 11.67
CA ASN A 250 -0.79 -18.59 12.72
C ASN A 250 -0.01 -17.38 12.22
N GLY A 251 -0.21 -16.99 10.95
CA GLY A 251 0.45 -15.88 10.28
C GLY A 251 -0.46 -14.68 9.99
N ILE A 252 0.02 -13.81 9.12
CA ILE A 252 -0.73 -12.68 8.56
C ILE A 252 -1.13 -13.07 7.14
N ASN A 253 -2.40 -12.96 6.80
CA ASN A 253 -2.82 -13.18 5.42
C ASN A 253 -2.11 -12.22 4.47
N GLY A 254 -1.88 -12.65 3.23
CA GLY A 254 -1.47 -11.75 2.15
C GLY A 254 -2.58 -10.76 1.80
N ASP A 255 -2.31 -9.89 0.86
CA ASP A 255 -3.25 -8.89 0.36
C ASP A 255 -3.78 -9.27 -1.02
N LEU A 256 -4.92 -8.73 -1.41
CA LEU A 256 -5.42 -8.80 -2.78
C LEU A 256 -5.03 -7.51 -3.52
N VAL A 257 -4.18 -7.64 -4.51
CA VAL A 257 -3.80 -6.55 -5.41
C VAL A 257 -4.74 -6.54 -6.60
N VAL A 258 -5.60 -5.53 -6.66
CA VAL A 258 -6.53 -5.31 -7.78
C VAL A 258 -5.85 -4.41 -8.80
N ARG A 259 -5.52 -4.96 -9.96
CA ARG A 259 -4.93 -4.21 -11.07
C ARG A 259 -6.05 -3.73 -12.00
N ILE A 260 -6.33 -2.45 -11.94
CA ILE A 260 -7.38 -1.81 -12.74
C ILE A 260 -6.76 -1.24 -14.02
N ARG A 261 -7.36 -1.57 -15.17
CA ARG A 261 -7.02 -0.99 -16.46
C ARG A 261 -8.24 -0.27 -17.02
N VAL A 262 -8.13 1.03 -17.25
CA VAL A 262 -9.16 1.81 -17.95
C VAL A 262 -9.02 1.57 -19.45
N LYS A 263 -10.09 1.06 -20.09
CA LYS A 263 -10.10 0.82 -21.53
C LYS A 263 -10.08 2.14 -22.30
N PRO A 264 -9.35 2.23 -23.43
CA PRO A 264 -9.47 3.35 -24.34
C PRO A 264 -10.92 3.47 -24.82
N HIS A 265 -11.45 4.70 -24.87
CA HIS A 265 -12.79 4.96 -25.38
C HIS A 265 -12.74 5.36 -26.84
N GLU A 266 -13.75 4.94 -27.63
CA GLU A 266 -13.78 5.18 -29.10
C GLU A 266 -13.77 6.67 -29.46
N ARG A 267 -14.45 7.51 -28.68
CA ARG A 267 -14.69 8.93 -28.99
C ARG A 267 -13.93 9.89 -28.09
N PHE A 268 -13.62 9.47 -26.87
CA PHE A 268 -13.02 10.34 -25.86
C PHE A 268 -11.59 9.92 -25.55
N LYS A 269 -10.73 10.92 -25.40
CA LYS A 269 -9.37 10.76 -24.84
C LYS A 269 -9.39 11.33 -23.43
N ARG A 270 -8.80 10.62 -22.49
CA ARG A 270 -8.71 11.01 -21.08
C ARG A 270 -7.34 11.62 -20.77
N ASP A 271 -7.33 12.69 -20.00
CA ASP A 271 -6.13 13.23 -19.36
C ASP A 271 -6.48 13.64 -17.92
N GLY A 272 -6.07 12.81 -16.95
CA GLY A 272 -6.48 12.95 -15.56
C GLY A 272 -8.00 12.89 -15.38
N ALA A 273 -8.60 13.97 -14.89
CA ALA A 273 -10.06 14.13 -14.77
C ALA A 273 -10.71 14.75 -16.01
N ASP A 274 -9.92 15.32 -16.92
CA ASP A 274 -10.42 15.97 -18.12
C ASP A 274 -10.60 14.96 -19.26
N ILE A 275 -11.54 15.26 -20.16
CA ILE A 275 -11.76 14.46 -21.36
C ILE A 275 -11.72 15.34 -22.61
N PHE A 276 -11.23 14.78 -23.71
CA PHE A 276 -11.08 15.44 -24.99
C PHE A 276 -11.93 14.74 -26.03
N TYR A 277 -12.63 15.55 -26.84
CA TYR A 277 -13.46 15.08 -27.93
C TYR A 277 -13.19 15.89 -29.19
N ASP A 278 -13.01 15.22 -30.34
CA ASP A 278 -12.81 15.84 -31.63
C ASP A 278 -14.17 15.96 -32.36
N ALA A 279 -14.70 17.17 -32.43
CA ALA A 279 -15.96 17.45 -33.15
C ALA A 279 -15.68 17.86 -34.60
N ASN A 280 -16.15 17.07 -35.54
CA ASN A 280 -16.07 17.39 -36.96
C ASN A 280 -17.14 18.38 -37.35
N ILE A 281 -16.75 19.52 -37.91
CA ILE A 281 -17.66 20.55 -38.46
C ILE A 281 -17.30 20.86 -39.91
N SER A 282 -18.26 21.34 -40.71
CA SER A 282 -17.96 21.80 -42.05
C SER A 282 -17.26 23.18 -42.02
N MET A 283 -16.49 23.50 -43.07
CA MET A 283 -15.92 24.83 -43.21
C MET A 283 -16.98 25.93 -43.22
N ILE A 284 -18.19 25.63 -43.78
CA ILE A 284 -19.28 26.59 -43.82
C ILE A 284 -19.85 26.86 -42.43
N ASP A 285 -20.02 25.79 -41.62
CA ASP A 285 -20.46 25.92 -40.23
C ASP A 285 -19.42 26.70 -39.37
N ALA A 286 -18.13 26.59 -39.68
CA ALA A 286 -17.10 27.36 -39.02
C ALA A 286 -17.11 28.84 -39.37
N VAL A 287 -17.38 29.15 -40.64
CA VAL A 287 -17.46 30.54 -41.16
C VAL A 287 -18.73 31.26 -40.69
N LEU A 288 -19.89 30.61 -40.77
CA LEU A 288 -21.20 31.23 -40.49
C LEU A 288 -21.62 31.09 -39.03
N GLY A 289 -20.94 30.23 -38.26
CA GLY A 289 -21.38 29.85 -36.92
C GLY A 289 -22.55 28.87 -36.95
N LYS A 290 -22.62 27.99 -35.96
CA LYS A 290 -23.69 27.00 -35.83
C LYS A 290 -23.76 26.42 -34.42
N THR A 291 -24.95 26.10 -33.99
CA THR A 291 -25.12 25.26 -32.79
C THR A 291 -25.07 23.79 -33.21
N ILE A 292 -24.09 23.07 -32.64
CA ILE A 292 -23.93 21.62 -32.84
C ILE A 292 -24.27 20.85 -31.57
N VAL A 293 -24.55 19.57 -31.71
CA VAL A 293 -24.77 18.68 -30.59
C VAL A 293 -23.52 17.80 -30.43
N VAL A 294 -22.93 17.85 -29.28
CA VAL A 294 -21.69 17.08 -28.96
C VAL A 294 -22.01 16.02 -27.92
N PRO A 295 -21.41 14.81 -28.02
CA PRO A 295 -21.58 13.79 -27.01
C PRO A 295 -20.78 14.15 -25.75
N THR A 296 -21.32 13.74 -24.61
CA THR A 296 -20.64 13.73 -23.30
C THR A 296 -20.72 12.33 -22.73
N LEU A 297 -20.02 12.05 -21.64
CA LEU A 297 -20.14 10.75 -20.95
C LEU A 297 -21.53 10.50 -20.33
N GLU A 298 -22.34 11.55 -20.16
CA GLU A 298 -23.69 11.47 -19.57
C GLU A 298 -24.83 11.65 -20.59
N GLY A 299 -24.49 11.90 -21.83
CA GLY A 299 -25.50 12.14 -22.86
C GLY A 299 -24.99 13.09 -23.94
N THR A 300 -25.74 14.15 -24.23
CA THR A 300 -25.38 15.13 -25.28
C THR A 300 -25.57 16.55 -24.78
N GLU A 301 -24.71 17.48 -25.25
CA GLU A 301 -24.79 18.91 -24.95
C GLU A 301 -24.84 19.73 -26.24
N LYS A 302 -25.52 20.88 -26.17
CA LYS A 302 -25.56 21.85 -27.28
C LYS A 302 -24.35 22.78 -27.13
N LEU A 303 -23.55 22.87 -28.18
CA LEU A 303 -22.36 23.70 -28.26
C LEU A 303 -22.54 24.73 -29.38
N THR A 304 -22.42 26.02 -29.06
CA THR A 304 -22.46 27.07 -30.07
C THR A 304 -21.04 27.31 -30.61
N VAL A 305 -20.87 27.11 -31.90
CA VAL A 305 -19.68 27.47 -32.66
C VAL A 305 -19.90 28.90 -33.15
N GLU A 306 -19.06 29.80 -32.74
CA GLU A 306 -19.13 31.20 -33.12
C GLU A 306 -18.67 31.40 -34.57
N GLN A 307 -19.19 32.45 -35.22
CA GLN A 307 -18.82 32.80 -36.58
C GLN A 307 -17.32 33.10 -36.66
N GLY A 308 -16.66 32.58 -37.69
CA GLY A 308 -15.23 32.76 -37.90
C GLY A 308 -14.33 31.89 -37.01
N THR A 309 -14.89 30.84 -36.40
CA THR A 309 -14.13 29.89 -35.54
C THR A 309 -13.01 29.24 -36.37
N GLN A 310 -11.79 29.27 -35.83
CA GLN A 310 -10.62 28.71 -36.48
C GLN A 310 -10.49 27.20 -36.29
N PRO A 311 -9.86 26.48 -37.24
CA PRO A 311 -9.55 25.04 -37.07
C PRO A 311 -8.74 24.79 -35.82
N ASN A 312 -9.02 23.67 -35.14
CA ASN A 312 -8.42 23.25 -33.85
C ASN A 312 -8.75 24.17 -32.67
N SER A 313 -9.68 25.08 -32.80
CA SER A 313 -10.22 25.82 -31.63
C SER A 313 -10.79 24.83 -30.62
N ILE A 314 -10.51 25.09 -29.34
CA ILE A 314 -10.96 24.25 -28.23
C ILE A 314 -12.02 24.98 -27.43
N ILE A 315 -13.19 24.38 -27.30
CA ILE A 315 -14.28 24.89 -26.48
C ILE A 315 -14.41 24.03 -25.24
N LYS A 316 -14.47 24.66 -24.08
CA LYS A 316 -14.51 24.02 -22.78
C LYS A 316 -15.94 23.87 -22.29
N LEU A 317 -16.38 22.64 -22.00
CA LEU A 317 -17.62 22.31 -21.32
C LEU A 317 -17.31 22.05 -19.84
N LYS A 318 -17.61 23.03 -19.01
CA LYS A 318 -17.28 22.99 -17.59
C LYS A 318 -18.02 21.87 -16.84
N GLY A 319 -17.27 21.09 -16.03
CA GLY A 319 -17.81 20.04 -15.18
C GLY A 319 -18.33 18.81 -15.93
N LYS A 320 -18.01 18.65 -17.24
CA LYS A 320 -18.42 17.50 -18.05
C LYS A 320 -17.33 16.43 -18.19
N GLY A 321 -16.24 16.56 -17.43
CA GLY A 321 -15.20 15.55 -17.30
C GLY A 321 -15.52 14.48 -16.26
N LEU A 322 -14.47 13.77 -15.81
CA LEU A 322 -14.54 12.71 -14.80
C LEU A 322 -14.44 13.29 -13.38
N PRO A 323 -14.96 12.59 -12.37
CA PRO A 323 -14.73 12.94 -10.98
C PRO A 323 -13.24 12.85 -10.60
N HIS A 324 -12.81 13.63 -9.63
CA HIS A 324 -11.49 13.46 -9.03
C HIS A 324 -11.52 12.31 -8.02
N LEU A 325 -10.56 11.41 -8.08
CA LEU A 325 -10.44 10.30 -7.12
C LEU A 325 -10.28 10.84 -5.70
N GLY A 326 -11.18 10.47 -4.80
CA GLY A 326 -11.16 10.89 -3.39
C GLY A 326 -11.34 12.39 -3.15
N GLY A 327 -11.54 13.19 -4.21
CA GLY A 327 -11.69 14.65 -4.17
C GLY A 327 -13.13 15.12 -4.35
N ARG A 328 -13.32 16.44 -4.25
CA ARG A 328 -14.58 17.10 -4.61
C ARG A 328 -14.47 17.70 -6.00
N GLY A 329 -15.56 17.61 -6.75
CA GLY A 329 -15.66 18.20 -8.07
C GLY A 329 -15.34 17.25 -9.21
N ARG A 330 -15.40 17.76 -10.42
CA ARG A 330 -15.18 17.05 -11.67
C ARG A 330 -14.28 17.88 -12.57
N GLY A 331 -13.55 17.22 -13.45
CA GLY A 331 -12.85 17.84 -14.56
C GLY A 331 -13.80 18.36 -15.62
N ASP A 332 -13.26 18.81 -16.72
CA ASP A 332 -13.96 19.45 -17.82
C ASP A 332 -13.86 18.60 -19.08
N GLN A 333 -14.79 18.85 -20.03
CA GLN A 333 -14.68 18.29 -21.37
C GLN A 333 -14.18 19.38 -22.32
N TYR A 334 -13.11 19.05 -23.04
CA TYR A 334 -12.55 19.90 -24.08
C TYR A 334 -12.98 19.39 -25.45
N VAL A 335 -13.73 20.21 -26.19
CA VAL A 335 -14.19 19.91 -27.54
C VAL A 335 -13.28 20.64 -28.54
N ARG A 336 -12.46 19.86 -29.26
CA ARG A 336 -11.63 20.40 -30.32
C ARG A 336 -12.40 20.38 -31.63
N LEU A 337 -12.53 21.51 -32.28
CA LEU A 337 -13.23 21.65 -33.56
C LEU A 337 -12.31 21.28 -34.72
N VAL A 338 -12.65 20.20 -35.41
CA VAL A 338 -11.93 19.73 -36.60
C VAL A 338 -12.72 20.16 -37.81
N VAL A 339 -12.21 21.15 -38.55
CA VAL A 339 -12.87 21.69 -39.74
C VAL A 339 -12.61 20.79 -40.94
N ASN A 340 -13.68 20.22 -41.49
CA ASN A 340 -13.62 19.41 -42.69
C ASN A 340 -13.82 20.24 -43.97
N ILE A 341 -12.81 20.20 -44.82
CA ILE A 341 -12.86 20.82 -46.15
C ILE A 341 -13.24 19.74 -47.16
N PRO A 342 -14.35 19.90 -47.92
CA PRO A 342 -14.78 18.89 -48.88
C PRO A 342 -13.77 18.72 -50.03
N SER A 343 -13.36 17.47 -50.27
CA SER A 343 -12.42 17.16 -51.34
C SER A 343 -13.08 17.08 -52.73
N LYS A 344 -14.36 16.92 -52.80
CA LYS A 344 -15.15 16.86 -54.05
C LYS A 344 -16.32 17.85 -53.95
N LEU A 345 -16.47 18.67 -55.00
CA LEU A 345 -17.50 19.65 -55.15
C LEU A 345 -18.30 19.39 -56.41
N ASP A 346 -19.58 19.54 -56.39
CA ASP A 346 -20.41 19.58 -57.57
C ASP A 346 -20.22 20.92 -58.32
N LYS A 347 -20.77 21.02 -59.56
CA LYS A 347 -20.64 22.23 -60.41
C LYS A 347 -21.25 23.47 -59.73
N ARG A 348 -22.35 23.30 -59.00
CA ARG A 348 -23.03 24.39 -58.32
C ARG A 348 -22.28 24.86 -57.08
N GLN A 349 -21.79 23.93 -56.29
CA GLN A 349 -20.99 24.23 -55.10
C GLN A 349 -19.68 24.95 -55.50
N LYS A 350 -19.00 24.47 -56.58
CA LYS A 350 -17.78 25.10 -57.10
C LYS A 350 -18.05 26.52 -57.52
N LYS A 351 -19.14 26.80 -58.29
CA LYS A 351 -19.49 28.16 -58.70
C LYS A 351 -19.76 29.10 -57.54
N ILE A 352 -20.51 28.65 -56.50
CA ILE A 352 -20.77 29.43 -55.32
C ILE A 352 -19.47 29.80 -54.59
N LEU A 353 -18.51 28.86 -54.49
CA LEU A 353 -17.24 29.14 -53.85
C LEU A 353 -16.33 30.06 -54.69
N GLU A 354 -16.43 30.01 -56.06
CA GLU A 354 -15.74 30.91 -56.94
C GLU A 354 -16.31 32.35 -56.79
N ASP A 355 -17.65 32.50 -56.78
CA ASP A 355 -18.33 33.78 -56.55
C ASP A 355 -17.97 34.34 -55.16
N PHE A 356 -17.88 33.47 -54.14
CA PHE A 356 -17.47 33.89 -52.80
C PHE A 356 -16.01 34.37 -52.76
N ARG A 357 -15.08 33.66 -53.41
CA ARG A 357 -13.68 34.05 -53.53
C ARG A 357 -13.55 35.46 -54.18
N ASP A 358 -14.32 35.69 -55.24
CA ASP A 358 -14.24 36.92 -56.00
C ASP A 358 -14.84 38.09 -55.23
N ALA A 359 -15.69 37.87 -54.23
CA ALA A 359 -16.20 38.87 -53.29
C ALA A 359 -15.16 39.33 -52.26
N PHE A 360 -14.02 38.64 -52.09
CA PHE A 360 -12.91 39.00 -51.19
C PHE A 360 -11.75 39.67 -51.92
N ASN A 361 -11.75 39.70 -53.27
CA ASN A 361 -10.76 40.42 -54.07
C ASN A 361 -11.36 41.73 -54.59
#